data_747db13c172b69a244db5a119c4ffc35
#
_entry.id   747db13c172b69a244db5a119c4ffc35
#
_cell.length_a   1.000
_cell.length_b   1.000
_cell.length_c   1.000
_cell.angle_alpha   90.00
_cell.angle_beta   90.00
_cell.angle_gamma   90.00
#
_symmetry.space_group_name_H-M   'P 1'
#
loop_
_entity.id
_entity.type
_entity.pdbx_description
1 polymer ?
#
loop_
_entity_poly.entity_id
_entity_poly.type
_entity_poly.pdbx_seq_one_letter_code
_entity_poly.pdbx_strand_id
1 'polypeptide(L)'
;MIIIVSVISLILDIGSKYYISKNFIVYGSKTIIKNFLDITYVKYTGAAFSILKDNTWMITIISLMIIMGVIYYIYKNKPSNNIENIGYGMVIGGALGNFIDRIIYGYVIDFIDINLFGWNYPVFNIADMMIVIGVFLLVINAWRCKNVRG
;
A
#
# COMPACT_ATOMS: atom_id res chain seq x y z
N MET A 1 1.51 17.49 9.13
CA MET A 1 0.55 16.39 9.20
C MET A 1 0.91 15.25 8.24
N ILE A 2 1.27 15.48 6.97
CA ILE A 2 1.68 14.45 6.00
C ILE A 2 2.74 13.51 6.59
N ILE A 3 3.85 14.06 7.10
CA ILE A 3 4.96 13.27 7.66
C ILE A 3 4.48 12.33 8.78
N ILE A 4 3.64 12.84 9.69
CA ILE A 4 3.14 12.03 10.80
C ILE A 4 2.32 10.85 10.27
N VAL A 5 1.40 11.10 9.34
CA VAL A 5 0.56 10.05 8.72
C VAL A 5 1.43 9.06 7.94
N SER A 6 2.43 9.54 7.17
CA SER A 6 3.36 8.66 6.45
C SER A 6 4.13 7.75 7.41
N VAL A 7 4.64 8.29 8.51
CA VAL A 7 5.38 7.50 9.51
C VAL A 7 4.47 6.47 10.18
N ILE A 8 3.24 6.85 10.56
CA ILE A 8 2.28 5.91 11.15
C ILE A 8 1.94 4.79 10.16
N SER A 9 1.62 5.13 8.90
CA SER A 9 1.31 4.14 7.86
C SER A 9 2.48 3.18 7.64
N LEU A 10 3.71 3.70 7.58
CA LEU A 10 4.92 2.91 7.43
C LEU A 10 5.17 1.97 8.63
N ILE A 11 5.01 2.47 9.85
CA ILE A 11 5.18 1.65 11.07
C ILE A 11 4.15 0.52 11.12
N LEU A 12 2.89 0.79 10.79
CA LEU A 12 1.84 -0.22 10.74
C LEU A 12 2.14 -1.30 9.69
N ASP A 13 2.61 -0.90 8.52
CA ASP A 13 2.97 -1.85 7.47
C ASP A 13 4.16 -2.71 7.87
N ILE A 14 5.30 -2.11 8.25
CA ILE A 14 6.50 -2.84 8.65
C ILE A 14 6.21 -3.73 9.87
N GLY A 15 5.49 -3.23 10.86
CA GLY A 15 5.15 -3.99 12.06
C GLY A 15 4.29 -5.22 11.75
N SER A 16 3.27 -5.07 10.90
CA SER A 16 2.42 -6.19 10.47
C SER A 16 3.20 -7.22 9.66
N LYS A 17 4.01 -6.81 8.69
CA LYS A 17 4.87 -7.68 7.90
C LYS A 17 5.91 -8.44 8.74
N TYR A 18 6.52 -7.75 9.71
CA TYR A 18 7.42 -8.37 10.66
C TYR A 18 6.71 -9.45 11.49
N TYR A 19 5.53 -9.16 12.02
CA TYR A 19 4.73 -10.14 12.75
C TYR A 19 4.42 -11.38 11.89
N ILE A 20 3.98 -11.18 10.66
CA ILE A 20 3.67 -12.27 9.72
C ILE A 20 4.91 -13.11 9.43
N SER A 21 6.04 -12.48 9.10
CA SER A 21 7.28 -13.18 8.76
C SER A 21 7.84 -14.01 9.90
N LYS A 22 7.52 -13.68 11.16
CA LYS A 22 7.98 -14.42 12.36
C LYS A 22 7.05 -15.55 12.78
N ASN A 23 5.74 -15.43 12.51
CA ASN A 23 4.74 -16.33 13.06
C ASN A 23 4.09 -17.25 12.01
N PHE A 24 4.33 -17.02 10.72
CA PHE A 24 3.76 -17.80 9.63
C PHE A 24 4.84 -18.45 8.78
N ILE A 25 4.58 -19.67 8.34
CA ILE A 25 5.41 -20.33 7.31
C ILE A 25 5.04 -19.74 5.96
N VAL A 26 6.02 -19.53 5.10
CA VAL A 26 5.80 -19.03 3.72
C VAL A 26 4.80 -19.95 2.99
N TYR A 27 3.80 -19.38 2.38
CA TYR A 27 2.62 -20.02 1.78
C TYR A 27 1.71 -20.74 2.78
N GLY A 28 1.94 -20.59 4.09
CA GLY A 28 1.00 -21.05 5.11
C GLY A 28 -0.20 -20.10 5.20
N SER A 29 -1.38 -20.67 5.44
CA SER A 29 -2.62 -19.94 5.59
C SER A 29 -3.31 -20.28 6.91
N LYS A 30 -3.98 -19.27 7.51
CA LYS A 30 -4.82 -19.42 8.70
C LYS A 30 -6.13 -18.69 8.48
N THR A 31 -7.23 -19.41 8.54
CA THR A 31 -8.58 -18.84 8.43
C THR A 31 -8.93 -18.01 9.66
N ILE A 32 -9.29 -16.75 9.43
CA ILE A 32 -9.81 -15.81 10.42
C ILE A 32 -11.34 -15.78 10.37
N ILE A 33 -11.90 -15.63 9.16
CA ILE A 33 -13.34 -15.66 8.92
C ILE A 33 -13.61 -16.66 7.80
N LYS A 34 -14.33 -17.75 8.10
CA LYS A 34 -14.63 -18.81 7.15
C LYS A 34 -15.25 -18.26 5.87
N ASN A 35 -14.71 -18.67 4.72
CA ASN A 35 -15.15 -18.28 3.38
C ASN A 35 -15.05 -16.78 3.07
N PHE A 36 -14.28 -16.00 3.87
CA PHE A 36 -14.15 -14.56 3.64
C PHE A 36 -12.73 -14.05 3.83
N LEU A 37 -12.06 -14.35 4.97
CA LEU A 37 -10.76 -13.77 5.30
C LEU A 37 -9.80 -14.83 5.83
N ASP A 38 -8.70 -14.98 5.14
CA ASP A 38 -7.55 -15.76 5.58
C ASP A 38 -6.33 -14.84 5.77
N ILE A 39 -5.41 -15.25 6.63
CA ILE A 39 -4.07 -14.68 6.67
C ILE A 39 -3.14 -15.68 5.99
N THR A 40 -2.64 -15.33 4.83
CA THR A 40 -1.81 -16.20 3.97
C THR A 40 -0.47 -15.53 3.68
N TYR A 41 0.65 -16.04 4.22
CA TYR A 41 1.96 -15.43 3.99
C TYR A 41 2.46 -15.68 2.58
N VAL A 42 2.53 -14.65 1.75
CA VAL A 42 3.03 -14.71 0.37
C VAL A 42 4.23 -13.79 0.20
N LYS A 43 5.25 -14.26 -0.54
CA LYS A 43 6.38 -13.47 -1.02
C LYS A 43 6.12 -13.10 -2.47
N TYR A 44 5.82 -11.84 -2.72
CA TYR A 44 5.42 -11.38 -4.04
C TYR A 44 6.53 -10.61 -4.75
N THR A 45 7.01 -11.13 -5.89
CA THR A 45 8.12 -10.54 -6.67
C THR A 45 7.65 -9.61 -7.79
N GLY A 46 6.35 -9.60 -8.12
CA GLY A 46 5.75 -8.82 -9.20
C GLY A 46 5.08 -7.52 -8.77
N ALA A 47 4.38 -6.88 -9.71
CA ALA A 47 3.33 -5.91 -9.45
C ALA A 47 1.97 -6.63 -9.45
N ALA A 48 0.89 -5.92 -9.05
CA ALA A 48 -0.46 -6.49 -9.02
C ALA A 48 -0.76 -7.29 -10.30
N PHE A 49 -1.46 -8.44 -10.15
CA PHE A 49 -1.81 -9.37 -11.24
C PHE A 49 -0.59 -10.00 -11.95
N SER A 50 0.54 -10.19 -11.26
CA SER A 50 1.77 -10.79 -11.80
C SER A 50 2.41 -10.04 -12.98
N ILE A 51 2.09 -8.76 -13.14
CA ILE A 51 2.74 -7.89 -14.12
C ILE A 51 4.21 -7.72 -13.70
N LEU A 52 5.14 -7.89 -14.63
CA LEU A 52 6.59 -7.80 -14.40
C LEU A 52 7.10 -8.80 -13.33
N LYS A 53 6.46 -9.98 -13.22
CA LYS A 53 6.96 -11.07 -12.38
C LYS A 53 8.45 -11.28 -12.70
N ASP A 54 9.27 -11.41 -11.65
CA ASP A 54 10.73 -11.59 -11.71
C ASP A 54 11.54 -10.33 -12.09
N ASN A 55 10.91 -9.19 -12.37
CA ASN A 55 11.57 -7.90 -12.61
C ASN A 55 11.41 -6.92 -11.42
N THR A 56 11.66 -7.41 -10.20
CA THR A 56 11.47 -6.64 -8.95
C THR A 56 12.20 -5.30 -8.96
N TRP A 57 13.41 -5.25 -9.54
CA TRP A 57 14.21 -4.01 -9.60
C TRP A 57 13.54 -2.92 -10.46
N MET A 58 12.87 -3.31 -11.56
CA MET A 58 12.16 -2.36 -12.42
C MET A 58 10.94 -1.79 -11.69
N ILE A 59 10.18 -2.62 -10.97
CA ILE A 59 9.06 -2.18 -10.14
C ILE A 59 9.55 -1.27 -9.01
N THR A 60 10.72 -1.55 -8.44
CA THR A 60 11.34 -0.72 -7.39
C THR A 60 11.67 0.66 -7.91
N ILE A 61 12.26 0.78 -9.11
CA ILE A 61 12.54 2.07 -9.74
C ILE A 61 11.25 2.83 -10.05
N ILE A 62 10.23 2.16 -10.59
CA ILE A 62 8.92 2.77 -10.86
C ILE A 62 8.29 3.29 -9.56
N SER A 63 8.33 2.50 -8.49
CA SER A 63 7.83 2.92 -7.17
C SER A 63 8.55 4.15 -6.66
N LEU A 64 9.88 4.21 -6.78
CA LEU A 64 10.67 5.38 -6.41
C LEU A 64 10.28 6.62 -7.22
N MET A 65 10.12 6.47 -8.54
CA MET A 65 9.70 7.58 -9.41
C MET A 65 8.31 8.10 -9.03
N ILE A 66 7.37 7.22 -8.68
CA ILE A 66 6.03 7.60 -8.23
C ILE A 66 6.13 8.36 -6.90
N ILE A 67 6.89 7.85 -5.92
CA ILE A 67 7.09 8.51 -4.62
C ILE A 67 7.66 9.92 -4.82
N MET A 68 8.71 10.05 -5.63
CA MET A 68 9.34 11.34 -5.93
C MET A 68 8.37 12.29 -6.64
N GLY A 69 7.58 11.79 -7.59
CA GLY A 69 6.55 12.56 -8.29
C GLY A 69 5.48 13.10 -7.33
N VAL A 70 5.01 12.27 -6.40
CA VAL A 70 4.03 12.69 -5.37
C VAL A 70 4.63 13.74 -4.44
N ILE A 71 5.87 13.56 -3.97
CA ILE A 71 6.59 14.54 -3.12
C ILE A 71 6.77 15.87 -3.86
N TYR A 72 7.20 15.82 -5.12
CA TYR A 72 7.34 17.02 -5.96
C TYR A 72 6.00 17.75 -6.16
N TYR A 73 4.94 17.00 -6.41
CA TYR A 73 3.59 17.56 -6.54
C TYR A 73 3.13 18.27 -5.26
N ILE A 74 3.35 17.65 -4.09
CA ILE A 74 3.05 18.23 -2.77
C ILE A 74 3.86 19.52 -2.53
N TYR A 75 5.15 19.50 -2.87
CA TYR A 75 6.03 20.65 -2.73
C TYR A 75 5.50 21.84 -3.55
N LYS A 76 5.11 21.60 -4.81
CA LYS A 76 4.64 22.64 -5.73
C LYS A 76 3.25 23.17 -5.37
N ASN A 77 2.31 22.30 -5.02
CA ASN A 77 0.89 22.68 -4.91
C ASN A 77 0.41 22.90 -3.46
N LYS A 78 1.18 22.49 -2.48
CA LYS A 78 0.88 22.57 -1.03
C LYS A 78 -0.55 22.15 -0.67
N PRO A 79 -0.75 21.00 -0.01
CA PRO A 79 -2.07 20.52 0.37
C PRO A 79 -2.87 21.58 1.14
N SER A 80 -4.12 21.78 0.73
CA SER A 80 -4.97 22.88 1.22
C SER A 80 -5.77 22.54 2.48
N ASN A 81 -5.96 21.25 2.77
CA ASN A 81 -6.81 20.78 3.86
C ASN A 81 -6.32 19.46 4.49
N ASN A 82 -6.99 19.06 5.58
CA ASN A 82 -6.61 17.86 6.34
C ASN A 82 -6.80 16.56 5.55
N ILE A 83 -7.81 16.47 4.69
CA ILE A 83 -8.09 15.26 3.89
C ILE A 83 -6.95 15.03 2.90
N GLU A 84 -6.49 16.09 2.22
CA GLU A 84 -5.32 16.01 1.34
C GLU A 84 -4.06 15.59 2.10
N ASN A 85 -3.81 16.20 3.25
CA ASN A 85 -2.65 15.86 4.08
C ASN A 85 -2.67 14.38 4.52
N ILE A 86 -3.83 13.86 4.92
CA ILE A 86 -4.00 12.46 5.30
C ILE A 86 -3.81 11.57 4.06
N GLY A 87 -4.50 11.87 2.96
CA GLY A 87 -4.42 11.09 1.73
C GLY A 87 -2.99 10.97 1.20
N TYR A 88 -2.26 12.08 1.07
CA TYR A 88 -0.85 12.04 0.65
C TYR A 88 0.04 11.31 1.66
N GLY A 89 -0.20 11.51 2.96
CA GLY A 89 0.54 10.80 4.00
C GLY A 89 0.39 9.28 3.90
N MET A 90 -0.84 8.80 3.69
CA MET A 90 -1.12 7.38 3.52
C MET A 90 -0.47 6.82 2.24
N VAL A 91 -0.58 7.53 1.12
CA VAL A 91 0.03 7.10 -0.16
C VAL A 91 1.55 7.00 -0.03
N ILE A 92 2.21 8.03 0.54
CA ILE A 92 3.68 8.01 0.71
C ILE A 92 4.10 6.91 1.68
N GLY A 93 3.45 6.79 2.84
CA GLY A 93 3.79 5.79 3.84
C GLY A 93 3.62 4.37 3.33
N GLY A 94 2.51 4.07 2.65
CA GLY A 94 2.29 2.77 2.02
C GLY A 94 3.28 2.48 0.88
N ALA A 95 3.50 3.45 -0.01
CA ALA A 95 4.46 3.27 -1.10
C ALA A 95 5.89 3.02 -0.59
N LEU A 96 6.30 3.71 0.49
CA LEU A 96 7.59 3.48 1.16
C LEU A 96 7.67 2.09 1.78
N GLY A 97 6.60 1.58 2.40
CA GLY A 97 6.58 0.23 2.96
C GLY A 97 6.90 -0.84 1.91
N ASN A 98 6.19 -0.83 0.80
CA ASN A 98 6.43 -1.76 -0.31
C ASN A 98 7.76 -1.51 -1.04
N PHE A 99 8.25 -0.29 -1.07
CA PHE A 99 9.57 0.05 -1.61
C PHE A 99 10.69 -0.52 -0.74
N ILE A 100 10.61 -0.35 0.58
CA ILE A 100 11.59 -0.88 1.53
C ILE A 100 11.68 -2.40 1.45
N ASP A 101 10.56 -3.10 1.39
CA ASP A 101 10.53 -4.56 1.23
C ASP A 101 11.31 -5.00 -0.02
N ARG A 102 11.09 -4.33 -1.15
CA ARG A 102 11.78 -4.66 -2.40
C ARG A 102 13.29 -4.41 -2.34
N ILE A 103 13.72 -3.34 -1.67
CA ILE A 103 15.15 -3.05 -1.50
C ILE A 103 15.82 -4.08 -0.58
N ILE A 104 15.17 -4.44 0.52
CA ILE A 104 15.79 -5.31 1.55
C ILE A 104 15.68 -6.78 1.15
N TYR A 105 14.52 -7.21 0.65
CA TYR A 105 14.23 -8.63 0.47
C TYR A 105 14.15 -9.05 -1.00
N GLY A 106 14.00 -8.11 -1.94
CA GLY A 106 13.75 -8.42 -3.35
C GLY A 106 12.31 -8.86 -3.65
N TYR A 107 11.41 -8.82 -2.66
CA TYR A 107 9.98 -9.14 -2.78
C TYR A 107 9.18 -8.32 -1.78
N VAL A 108 7.85 -8.30 -1.93
CA VAL A 108 6.92 -7.71 -0.96
C VAL A 108 6.29 -8.82 -0.13
N ILE A 109 6.08 -8.55 1.16
CA ILE A 109 5.36 -9.44 2.07
C ILE A 109 3.88 -9.11 2.01
N ASP A 110 3.07 -10.04 1.45
CA ASP A 110 1.62 -9.94 1.39
C ASP A 110 0.98 -11.00 2.29
N PHE A 111 -0.16 -10.67 2.90
CA PHE A 111 -0.75 -11.57 3.88
C PHE A 111 -2.27 -11.45 4.07
N ILE A 112 -2.93 -10.45 3.53
CA ILE A 112 -4.39 -10.31 3.61
C ILE A 112 -4.99 -11.01 2.40
N ASP A 113 -5.66 -12.13 2.64
CA ASP A 113 -6.24 -12.99 1.61
C ASP A 113 -7.77 -12.97 1.73
N ILE A 114 -8.43 -12.31 0.77
CA ILE A 114 -9.88 -12.12 0.79
C ILE A 114 -10.52 -12.98 -0.31
N ASN A 115 -11.48 -13.79 0.10
CA ASN A 115 -12.37 -14.52 -0.79
C ASN A 115 -13.75 -13.84 -0.81
N LEU A 116 -14.14 -13.30 -1.97
CA LEU A 116 -15.45 -12.67 -2.15
C LEU A 116 -16.31 -13.55 -3.05
N PHE A 117 -17.29 -14.25 -2.46
CA PHE A 117 -18.25 -15.08 -3.20
C PHE A 117 -17.61 -16.12 -4.15
N GLY A 118 -16.46 -16.71 -3.74
CA GLY A 118 -15.71 -17.66 -4.56
C GLY A 118 -14.68 -17.01 -5.50
N TRP A 119 -14.56 -15.68 -5.48
CA TRP A 119 -13.48 -14.95 -6.15
C TRP A 119 -12.33 -14.72 -5.18
N ASN A 120 -11.17 -15.31 -5.47
CA ASN A 120 -9.95 -15.06 -4.73
C ASN A 120 -9.35 -13.74 -5.21
N TYR A 121 -9.40 -12.73 -4.35
CA TYR A 121 -8.69 -11.48 -4.59
C TYR A 121 -7.18 -11.72 -4.43
N PRO A 122 -6.30 -11.06 -5.20
CA PRO A 122 -4.87 -11.14 -4.96
C PRO A 122 -4.52 -10.79 -3.51
N VAL A 123 -3.68 -11.60 -2.88
CA VAL A 123 -3.22 -11.34 -1.51
C VAL A 123 -2.50 -9.99 -1.47
N PHE A 124 -2.75 -9.17 -0.46
CA PHE A 124 -2.23 -7.82 -0.31
C PHE A 124 -1.81 -7.54 1.14
N ASN A 125 -1.34 -6.33 1.42
CA ASN A 125 -0.81 -5.93 2.72
C ASN A 125 -1.36 -4.58 3.20
N ILE A 126 -0.88 -4.09 4.37
CA ILE A 126 -1.30 -2.81 4.93
C ILE A 126 -0.85 -1.64 4.05
N ALA A 127 0.34 -1.70 3.43
CA ALA A 127 0.81 -0.65 2.52
C ALA A 127 -0.16 -0.44 1.35
N ASP A 128 -0.64 -1.53 0.74
CA ASP A 128 -1.60 -1.47 -0.37
C ASP A 128 -2.92 -0.85 0.08
N MET A 129 -3.42 -1.22 1.27
CA MET A 129 -4.61 -0.59 1.86
C MET A 129 -4.41 0.91 2.05
N MET A 130 -3.26 1.34 2.59
CA MET A 130 -2.95 2.75 2.79
C MET A 130 -2.91 3.51 1.47
N ILE A 131 -2.29 2.94 0.43
CA ILE A 131 -2.27 3.55 -0.91
C ILE A 131 -3.69 3.72 -1.45
N VAL A 132 -4.49 2.65 -1.43
CA VAL A 132 -5.86 2.67 -1.99
C VAL A 132 -6.74 3.67 -1.24
N ILE A 133 -6.74 3.62 0.10
CA ILE A 133 -7.53 4.55 0.93
C ILE A 133 -7.04 6.00 0.73
N GLY A 134 -5.72 6.21 0.70
CA GLY A 134 -5.13 7.52 0.47
C GLY A 134 -5.54 8.13 -0.86
N VAL A 135 -5.45 7.36 -1.95
CA VAL A 135 -5.89 7.78 -3.29
C VAL A 135 -7.40 8.08 -3.29
N PHE A 136 -8.21 7.24 -2.67
CA PHE A 136 -9.67 7.46 -2.57
C PHE A 136 -9.99 8.77 -1.87
N LEU A 137 -9.32 9.09 -0.76
CA LEU A 137 -9.48 10.37 -0.06
C LEU A 137 -9.12 11.56 -0.94
N LEU A 138 -8.03 11.47 -1.70
CA LEU A 138 -7.60 12.53 -2.62
C LEU A 138 -8.61 12.75 -3.75
N VAL A 139 -9.15 11.67 -4.32
CA VAL A 139 -10.17 11.73 -5.38
C VAL A 139 -11.45 12.36 -4.86
N ILE A 140 -11.97 11.94 -3.70
CA ILE A 140 -13.16 12.53 -3.08
C ILE A 140 -12.93 14.02 -2.80
N ASN A 141 -11.78 14.38 -2.26
CA ASN A 141 -11.48 15.79 -1.97
C ASN A 141 -11.45 16.64 -3.25
N ALA A 142 -10.80 16.14 -4.31
CA ALA A 142 -10.75 16.83 -5.61
C ALA A 142 -12.15 17.04 -6.20
N TRP A 143 -13.02 16.02 -6.12
CA TRP A 143 -14.40 16.10 -6.59
C TRP A 143 -15.23 17.12 -5.79
N ARG A 144 -15.11 17.12 -4.45
CA ARG A 144 -15.79 18.12 -3.58
C ARG A 144 -15.35 19.55 -3.89
N CYS A 145 -14.03 19.79 -4.05
CA CYS A 145 -13.51 21.11 -4.33
C CYS A 145 -13.96 21.65 -5.70
N LYS A 146 -14.16 20.78 -6.69
CA LYS A 146 -14.69 21.16 -8.01
C LYS A 146 -16.15 21.62 -7.91
N ASN A 147 -17.00 20.91 -7.16
CA ASN A 147 -18.42 21.20 -7.04
C ASN A 147 -18.73 22.45 -6.20
N VAL A 148 -17.77 22.94 -5.39
CA VAL A 148 -17.95 24.18 -4.60
C VAL A 148 -17.52 25.43 -5.40
N ARG A 149 -16.76 25.26 -6.49
CA ARG A 149 -16.25 26.36 -7.32
C ARG A 149 -17.05 26.58 -8.63
N GLY A 150 -18.01 25.73 -8.93
CA GLY A 150 -18.97 25.89 -10.03
C GLY A 150 -20.32 26.34 -9.51
#